data_0a622f75255b063eef4321aacccc3b60
#
_entry.id   0a622f75255b063eef4321aacccc3b60
#
_cell.length_a   1.000
_cell.length_b   1.000
_cell.length_c   1.000
_cell.angle_alpha   90.00
_cell.angle_beta   90.00
_cell.angle_gamma   90.00
#
_symmetry.space_group_name_H-M   'P 1'
#
loop_
_entity.id
_entity.type
_entity.pdbx_description
1 polymer ?
#
loop_
_entity_poly.entity_id
_entity_poly.type
_entity_poly.pdbx_seq_one_letter_code
_entity_poly.pdbx_strand_id
1 'polypeptide(L)'
;PPAVAASGLDIVAGRSVDDAPEPLVDPSEIRSGGPPPDGIPSIDDPTFLAPSAVRFLEETEPVVAIEVEGDARAYPIQILMWHELVNDTIGGVPVTVSYCPLCNSAVAYDRRLDGRVLEFGTSGRLWNSALVMYDRQTETLWSHFTAQGIIGELTGEQLQTLPVATVPWGVWRDANPDGLVLSRDTGFERDYGRNPYLGYDDIDGTPFLFEGDIDGRYTAMTRIVGVEIDGDAVAVPLARLRETGVVDTEVGGTDVVVLWQAGTASALDADDVAGGSDVGATGVFVPVVDGQRLDFEPADDGFVDAQTGSTWNILGEAFAGALTGARLDAVAHVDTFWFAWSAFIPDTEIVD
;
A
#
# COMPACT_ATOMS: atom_id res chain seq x y z
N PRO A 1 -22.51 7.37 33.47
CA PRO A 1 -21.34 7.62 32.68
C PRO A 1 -21.46 6.77 31.42
N PRO A 2 -21.12 7.27 30.21
CA PRO A 2 -21.02 6.40 29.05
C PRO A 2 -20.05 5.27 29.40
N ALA A 3 -20.36 4.06 28.96
CA ALA A 3 -19.40 2.94 29.04
C ALA A 3 -18.09 3.40 28.39
N VAL A 4 -16.98 3.20 29.08
CA VAL A 4 -15.66 3.48 28.50
C VAL A 4 -15.51 2.49 27.35
N ALA A 5 -15.30 3.00 26.14
CA ALA A 5 -15.05 2.16 24.98
C ALA A 5 -13.88 1.20 25.28
N ALA A 6 -13.93 0.01 24.71
CA ALA A 6 -12.90 -1.00 24.88
C ALA A 6 -11.64 -0.58 24.07
N SER A 7 -10.82 0.30 24.62
CA SER A 7 -9.63 0.84 23.99
C SER A 7 -8.56 -0.24 23.78
N GLY A 8 -8.21 -0.52 22.53
CA GLY A 8 -7.11 -1.42 22.17
C GLY A 8 -5.77 -0.93 22.68
N LEU A 9 -5.56 0.40 22.72
CA LEU A 9 -4.35 1.02 23.29
C LEU A 9 -4.21 0.72 24.78
N ASP A 10 -5.32 0.74 25.52
CA ASP A 10 -5.33 0.42 26.96
C ASP A 10 -5.07 -1.07 27.19
N ILE A 11 -5.66 -1.95 26.37
CA ILE A 11 -5.46 -3.40 26.47
C ILE A 11 -3.98 -3.76 26.30
N VAL A 12 -3.32 -3.26 25.25
CA VAL A 12 -1.88 -3.53 25.03
C VAL A 12 -0.97 -2.84 26.06
N ALA A 13 -1.47 -1.84 26.76
CA ALA A 13 -0.80 -1.23 27.91
C ALA A 13 -1.00 -2.02 29.22
N GLY A 14 -1.72 -3.15 29.17
CA GLY A 14 -2.00 -4.01 30.33
C GLY A 14 -3.11 -3.48 31.25
N ARG A 15 -3.95 -2.57 30.76
CA ARG A 15 -5.14 -2.09 31.49
C ARG A 15 -6.29 -3.05 31.25
N SER A 16 -7.01 -3.38 32.31
CA SER A 16 -8.23 -4.16 32.21
C SER A 16 -9.35 -3.29 31.66
N VAL A 17 -9.97 -3.74 30.58
CA VAL A 17 -11.16 -3.12 29.99
C VAL A 17 -12.30 -4.13 30.10
N ASP A 18 -13.33 -3.78 30.85
CA ASP A 18 -14.52 -4.62 31.02
C ASP A 18 -15.34 -4.60 29.70
N ASP A 19 -15.86 -5.78 29.30
CA ASP A 19 -16.72 -5.99 28.12
C ASP A 19 -16.04 -5.76 26.74
N ALA A 20 -14.70 -5.76 26.64
CA ALA A 20 -14.00 -5.76 25.35
C ALA A 20 -14.24 -7.10 24.62
N PRO A 21 -14.42 -7.10 23.28
CA PRO A 21 -14.31 -8.32 22.49
C PRO A 21 -12.98 -9.02 22.72
N GLU A 22 -12.96 -10.36 22.56
CA GLU A 22 -11.71 -11.09 22.67
C GLU A 22 -10.75 -10.66 21.55
N PRO A 23 -9.50 -10.26 21.86
CA PRO A 23 -8.50 -9.91 20.86
C PRO A 23 -8.29 -11.02 19.84
N LEU A 24 -8.16 -10.67 18.57
CA LEU A 24 -7.82 -11.64 17.51
C LEU A 24 -6.36 -12.06 17.56
N VAL A 25 -5.50 -11.26 18.18
CA VAL A 25 -4.07 -11.50 18.36
C VAL A 25 -3.71 -11.35 19.82
N ASP A 26 -2.72 -12.13 20.30
CA ASP A 26 -2.24 -11.96 21.66
C ASP A 26 -1.68 -10.53 21.84
N PRO A 27 -2.19 -9.74 22.78
CA PRO A 27 -1.67 -8.39 23.04
C PRO A 27 -0.16 -8.35 23.29
N SER A 28 0.45 -9.45 23.73
CA SER A 28 1.88 -9.55 23.92
C SER A 28 2.69 -9.61 22.62
N GLU A 29 2.05 -9.90 21.48
CA GLU A 29 2.66 -9.85 20.15
C GLU A 29 2.74 -8.41 19.61
N ILE A 30 1.93 -7.50 20.16
CA ILE A 30 1.92 -6.10 19.75
C ILE A 30 3.09 -5.38 20.41
N ARG A 31 4.13 -5.10 19.63
CA ARG A 31 5.38 -4.51 20.10
C ARG A 31 5.35 -2.98 20.03
N SER A 32 6.11 -2.33 20.91
CA SER A 32 6.32 -0.89 20.79
C SER A 32 7.36 -0.60 19.71
N GLY A 33 7.00 0.22 18.71
CA GLY A 33 7.93 0.77 17.72
C GLY A 33 8.77 1.94 18.24
N GLY A 34 8.46 2.43 19.45
CA GLY A 34 9.15 3.54 20.11
C GLY A 34 8.27 4.79 20.27
N PRO A 35 7.71 5.38 19.21
CA PRO A 35 6.82 6.53 19.33
C PRO A 35 5.54 6.22 20.14
N PRO A 36 4.98 7.19 20.87
CA PRO A 36 3.63 7.06 21.44
C PRO A 36 2.56 7.15 20.33
N PRO A 37 1.27 6.89 20.62
CA PRO A 37 0.19 7.16 19.67
C PRO A 37 0.29 8.59 19.12
N ASP A 38 0.12 8.73 17.80
CA ASP A 38 0.35 9.96 17.01
C ASP A 38 1.75 10.59 17.15
N GLY A 39 2.73 9.85 17.69
CA GLY A 39 4.13 10.29 17.74
C GLY A 39 4.77 10.40 16.35
N ILE A 40 4.25 9.62 15.38
CA ILE A 40 4.38 9.87 13.94
C ILE A 40 3.03 10.46 13.54
N PRO A 41 2.92 11.78 13.28
CA PRO A 41 1.63 12.41 13.09
C PRO A 41 1.03 12.04 11.74
N SER A 42 -0.19 11.49 11.71
CA SER A 42 -0.96 11.34 10.49
C SER A 42 -1.32 12.71 9.88
N ILE A 43 -1.58 12.74 8.58
CA ILE A 43 -2.07 13.93 7.88
C ILE A 43 -3.60 13.83 7.81
N ASP A 44 -4.29 14.68 8.59
CA ASP A 44 -5.74 14.64 8.73
C ASP A 44 -6.47 15.76 7.95
N ASP A 45 -5.73 16.78 7.53
CA ASP A 45 -6.21 17.87 6.67
C ASP A 45 -5.23 18.06 5.49
N PRO A 46 -5.21 17.09 4.53
CA PRO A 46 -4.23 17.08 3.47
C PRO A 46 -4.46 18.23 2.48
N THR A 47 -3.38 18.89 2.08
CA THR A 47 -3.38 19.88 1.02
C THR A 47 -2.80 19.32 -0.26
N PHE A 48 -3.34 19.73 -1.40
CA PHE A 48 -2.99 19.19 -2.70
C PHE A 48 -2.54 20.26 -3.68
N LEU A 49 -1.73 19.84 -4.65
CA LEU A 49 -1.25 20.63 -5.77
C LEU A 49 -1.68 19.99 -7.08
N ALA A 50 -1.92 20.81 -8.10
CA ALA A 50 -1.98 20.32 -9.47
C ALA A 50 -0.60 19.74 -9.89
N PRO A 51 -0.53 18.70 -10.73
CA PRO A 51 0.74 18.11 -11.17
C PRO A 51 1.70 19.14 -11.76
N SER A 52 1.17 20.10 -12.53
CA SER A 52 1.95 21.19 -13.13
C SER A 52 2.58 22.17 -12.12
N ALA A 53 2.15 22.16 -10.86
CA ALA A 53 2.69 22.99 -9.78
C ALA A 53 3.76 22.29 -8.93
N VAL A 54 3.87 20.97 -9.02
CA VAL A 54 4.85 20.17 -8.28
C VAL A 54 6.27 20.44 -8.79
N ARG A 55 7.21 20.71 -7.87
CA ARG A 55 8.62 21.00 -8.18
C ARG A 55 9.60 20.25 -7.27
N PHE A 56 9.07 19.44 -6.40
CA PHE A 56 9.84 18.76 -5.33
C PHE A 56 9.97 17.25 -5.56
N LEU A 57 9.45 16.74 -6.68
CA LEU A 57 9.56 15.35 -7.08
C LEU A 57 10.41 15.23 -8.33
N GLU A 58 11.32 14.28 -8.34
CA GLU A 58 12.03 13.83 -9.52
C GLU A 58 11.22 12.74 -10.25
N GLU A 59 11.45 12.55 -11.54
CA GLU A 59 10.66 11.68 -12.43
C GLU A 59 10.51 10.23 -11.89
N THR A 60 11.56 9.71 -11.26
CA THR A 60 11.63 8.32 -10.77
C THR A 60 11.14 8.14 -9.34
N GLU A 61 10.83 9.23 -8.61
CA GLU A 61 10.39 9.12 -7.23
C GLU A 61 9.05 8.39 -7.11
N PRO A 62 8.94 7.44 -6.16
CA PRO A 62 7.71 6.67 -5.97
C PRO A 62 6.59 7.52 -5.37
N VAL A 63 5.41 7.36 -5.94
CA VAL A 63 4.15 7.88 -5.41
C VAL A 63 3.14 6.74 -5.29
N VAL A 64 2.34 6.76 -4.23
CA VAL A 64 1.16 5.90 -4.13
C VAL A 64 0.05 6.53 -4.95
N ALA A 65 -0.36 5.84 -6.01
CA ALA A 65 -1.42 6.24 -6.92
C ALA A 65 -2.74 5.57 -6.50
N ILE A 66 -3.81 6.36 -6.46
CA ILE A 66 -5.17 5.89 -6.22
C ILE A 66 -6.14 6.70 -7.08
N GLU A 67 -7.18 6.05 -7.58
CA GLU A 67 -8.31 6.71 -8.22
C GLU A 67 -9.60 6.17 -7.62
N VAL A 68 -10.49 7.07 -7.20
CA VAL A 68 -11.81 6.74 -6.67
C VAL A 68 -12.83 7.65 -7.34
N GLU A 69 -13.86 7.06 -7.97
CA GLU A 69 -14.93 7.80 -8.65
C GLU A 69 -14.39 8.87 -9.64
N GLY A 70 -13.27 8.58 -10.32
CA GLY A 70 -12.63 9.48 -11.29
C GLY A 70 -11.80 10.60 -10.69
N ASP A 71 -11.61 10.64 -9.36
CA ASP A 71 -10.69 11.55 -8.67
C ASP A 71 -9.34 10.83 -8.49
N ALA A 72 -8.36 11.16 -9.34
CA ALA A 72 -7.02 10.57 -9.32
C ALA A 72 -6.09 11.36 -8.39
N ARG A 73 -5.44 10.67 -7.46
CA ARG A 73 -4.51 11.26 -6.49
C ARG A 73 -3.19 10.53 -6.40
N ALA A 74 -2.12 11.30 -6.14
CA ALA A 74 -0.79 10.79 -5.84
C ALA A 74 -0.34 11.23 -4.45
N TYR A 75 0.17 10.27 -3.68
CA TYR A 75 0.75 10.49 -2.36
C TYR A 75 2.24 10.15 -2.42
N PRO A 76 3.14 11.16 -2.47
CA PRO A 76 4.57 10.92 -2.55
C PRO A 76 5.09 10.12 -1.35
N ILE A 77 5.79 9.02 -1.59
CA ILE A 77 6.34 8.19 -0.51
C ILE A 77 7.31 8.99 0.36
N GLN A 78 8.05 9.94 -0.20
CA GLN A 78 8.90 10.85 0.59
C GLN A 78 8.16 11.64 1.67
N ILE A 79 6.83 11.80 1.56
CA ILE A 79 5.97 12.40 2.58
C ILE A 79 5.45 11.31 3.52
N LEU A 80 4.93 10.21 2.94
CA LEU A 80 4.36 9.11 3.72
C LEU A 80 5.37 8.45 4.66
N MET A 81 6.67 8.44 4.36
CA MET A 81 7.72 7.93 5.24
C MET A 81 7.80 8.65 6.60
N TRP A 82 7.29 9.88 6.69
CA TRP A 82 7.32 10.72 7.88
C TRP A 82 5.98 10.80 8.60
N HIS A 83 4.90 10.31 7.95
CA HIS A 83 3.53 10.44 8.43
C HIS A 83 2.78 9.11 8.49
N GLU A 84 3.18 8.13 7.69
CA GLU A 84 2.62 6.78 7.58
C GLU A 84 1.14 6.72 7.18
N LEU A 85 0.32 7.72 7.54
CA LEU A 85 -1.13 7.76 7.32
C LEU A 85 -1.59 9.13 6.79
N VAL A 86 -2.52 9.09 5.83
CA VAL A 86 -3.27 10.29 5.38
C VAL A 86 -4.76 9.95 5.41
N ASN A 87 -5.54 10.72 6.18
CA ASN A 87 -6.99 10.67 6.16
C ASN A 87 -7.52 11.69 5.17
N ASP A 88 -8.13 11.22 4.08
CA ASP A 88 -8.57 12.04 2.96
C ASP A 88 -10.04 11.76 2.58
N THR A 89 -10.54 12.48 1.58
CA THR A 89 -11.80 12.21 0.90
C THR A 89 -11.56 12.29 -0.59
N ILE A 90 -11.60 11.15 -1.29
CA ILE A 90 -11.30 10.99 -2.71
C ILE A 90 -12.59 10.66 -3.45
N GLY A 91 -12.97 11.44 -4.46
CA GLY A 91 -14.22 11.22 -5.20
C GLY A 91 -15.48 11.21 -4.31
N GLY A 92 -15.44 11.87 -3.14
CA GLY A 92 -16.52 11.86 -2.16
C GLY A 92 -16.51 10.66 -1.20
N VAL A 93 -15.56 9.72 -1.34
CA VAL A 93 -15.36 8.58 -0.44
C VAL A 93 -14.31 8.92 0.61
N PRO A 94 -14.60 8.81 1.92
CA PRO A 94 -13.58 8.93 2.96
C PRO A 94 -12.57 7.77 2.86
N VAL A 95 -11.29 8.08 2.66
CA VAL A 95 -10.21 7.12 2.43
C VAL A 95 -9.08 7.36 3.41
N THR A 96 -8.46 6.30 3.94
CA THR A 96 -7.11 6.38 4.51
C THR A 96 -6.12 5.76 3.54
N VAL A 97 -5.04 6.51 3.24
CA VAL A 97 -3.87 6.01 2.50
C VAL A 97 -2.76 5.80 3.49
N SER A 98 -2.19 4.61 3.53
CA SER A 98 -1.14 4.24 4.47
C SER A 98 0.07 3.66 3.78
N TYR A 99 1.25 4.00 4.30
CA TYR A 99 2.53 3.41 3.91
C TYR A 99 3.30 2.97 5.13
N CYS A 100 3.67 1.70 5.18
CA CYS A 100 4.54 1.14 6.21
C CYS A 100 5.97 0.96 5.66
N PRO A 101 6.93 1.80 6.04
CA PRO A 101 8.32 1.67 5.55
C PRO A 101 8.95 0.33 5.93
N LEU A 102 8.61 -0.21 7.11
CA LEU A 102 9.20 -1.45 7.61
C LEU A 102 8.80 -2.70 6.82
N CYS A 103 7.62 -2.72 6.24
CA CYS A 103 7.19 -3.78 5.32
C CYS A 103 7.23 -3.36 3.85
N ASN A 104 7.57 -2.10 3.56
CA ASN A 104 7.55 -1.49 2.23
C ASN A 104 6.20 -1.67 1.54
N SER A 105 5.10 -1.48 2.29
CA SER A 105 3.75 -1.69 1.78
C SER A 105 2.92 -0.42 1.80
N ALA A 106 2.24 -0.15 0.68
CA ALA A 106 1.24 0.89 0.54
C ALA A 106 -0.14 0.25 0.44
N VAL A 107 -1.11 0.79 1.16
CA VAL A 107 -2.50 0.32 1.16
C VAL A 107 -3.46 1.50 1.26
N ALA A 108 -4.72 1.30 0.86
CA ALA A 108 -5.78 2.28 1.10
C ALA A 108 -7.08 1.57 1.49
N TYR A 109 -7.84 2.23 2.36
CA TYR A 109 -9.08 1.69 2.88
C TYR A 109 -10.20 2.74 2.89
N ASP A 110 -11.41 2.30 2.56
CA ASP A 110 -12.62 3.07 2.83
C ASP A 110 -12.81 3.16 4.36
N ARG A 111 -12.90 4.38 4.87
CA ARG A 111 -13.03 4.64 6.32
C ARG A 111 -14.46 4.51 6.84
N ARG A 112 -15.43 4.19 5.97
CA ARG A 112 -16.83 4.02 6.35
C ARG A 112 -17.04 2.62 6.93
N LEU A 113 -17.55 2.57 8.15
CA LEU A 113 -17.89 1.34 8.86
C LEU A 113 -19.16 1.56 9.66
N ASP A 114 -20.21 0.76 9.42
CA ASP A 114 -21.49 0.79 10.16
C ASP A 114 -22.10 2.19 10.31
N GLY A 115 -22.06 2.99 9.24
CA GLY A 115 -22.59 4.35 9.21
C GLY A 115 -21.73 5.38 9.93
N ARG A 116 -20.56 5.00 10.42
CA ARG A 116 -19.51 5.89 10.95
C ARG A 116 -18.44 6.14 9.90
N VAL A 117 -17.74 7.26 10.00
CA VAL A 117 -16.48 7.51 9.30
C VAL A 117 -15.39 7.49 10.35
N LEU A 118 -14.47 6.55 10.23
CA LEU A 118 -13.34 6.42 11.13
C LEU A 118 -12.22 7.39 10.73
N GLU A 119 -11.42 7.82 11.69
CA GLU A 119 -10.21 8.63 11.50
C GLU A 119 -9.04 7.87 12.10
N PHE A 120 -8.03 7.56 11.27
CA PHE A 120 -6.93 6.71 11.68
C PHE A 120 -5.71 7.52 12.10
N GLY A 121 -5.04 7.04 13.13
CA GLY A 121 -3.76 7.53 13.61
C GLY A 121 -2.72 6.40 13.72
N THR A 122 -1.46 6.77 13.89
CA THR A 122 -0.37 5.82 14.16
C THR A 122 -0.41 5.43 15.64
N SER A 123 -0.47 4.15 15.95
CA SER A 123 -0.48 3.69 17.34
C SER A 123 0.90 3.71 18.01
N GLY A 124 1.98 3.84 17.20
CA GLY A 124 3.34 3.60 17.65
C GLY A 124 3.64 2.14 17.96
N ARG A 125 2.76 1.24 17.51
CA ARG A 125 2.85 -0.21 17.72
C ARG A 125 3.09 -0.93 16.41
N LEU A 126 3.68 -2.12 16.51
CA LEU A 126 3.96 -3.03 15.41
C LEU A 126 3.42 -4.43 15.74
N TRP A 127 2.92 -5.10 14.74
CA TRP A 127 2.62 -6.54 14.77
C TRP A 127 3.32 -7.19 13.57
N ASN A 128 4.15 -8.21 13.82
CA ASN A 128 5.02 -8.81 12.79
C ASN A 128 5.83 -7.75 12.01
N SER A 129 6.37 -6.73 12.72
CA SER A 129 7.09 -5.59 12.14
C SER A 129 6.25 -4.68 11.22
N ALA A 130 4.97 -4.96 11.03
CA ALA A 130 4.07 -4.08 10.28
C ALA A 130 3.40 -3.06 11.20
N LEU A 131 3.11 -1.88 10.64
CA LEU A 131 2.37 -0.81 11.30
C LEU A 131 1.04 -1.32 11.86
N VAL A 132 0.74 -0.99 13.10
CA VAL A 132 -0.59 -1.10 13.70
C VAL A 132 -1.18 0.30 13.77
N MET A 133 -2.26 0.52 13.03
CA MET A 133 -3.06 1.75 13.09
C MET A 133 -3.99 1.72 14.31
N TYR A 134 -4.57 2.84 14.67
CA TYR A 134 -5.72 2.88 15.57
C TYR A 134 -6.76 3.87 15.05
N ASP A 135 -8.07 3.60 15.27
CA ASP A 135 -9.09 4.61 15.02
C ASP A 135 -9.28 5.50 16.25
N ARG A 136 -9.46 6.80 16.02
CA ARG A 136 -9.59 7.79 17.10
C ARG A 136 -10.94 7.77 17.80
N GLN A 137 -11.96 7.11 17.21
CA GLN A 137 -13.30 7.06 17.76
C GLN A 137 -13.44 6.02 18.87
N THR A 138 -12.78 4.86 18.70
CA THR A 138 -12.88 3.74 19.65
C THR A 138 -11.53 3.32 20.21
N GLU A 139 -10.42 3.84 19.66
CA GLU A 139 -9.05 3.41 19.95
C GLU A 139 -8.84 1.91 19.70
N THR A 140 -9.63 1.30 18.81
CA THR A 140 -9.37 -0.06 18.33
C THR A 140 -8.08 -0.07 17.54
N LEU A 141 -7.27 -1.09 17.74
CA LEU A 141 -6.06 -1.36 16.96
C LEU A 141 -6.42 -2.12 15.69
N TRP A 142 -5.82 -1.71 14.59
CA TRP A 142 -6.07 -2.22 13.25
C TRP A 142 -4.78 -2.67 12.58
N SER A 143 -4.80 -3.85 11.97
CA SER A 143 -3.69 -4.29 11.14
C SER A 143 -3.62 -3.45 9.88
N HIS A 144 -2.47 -2.79 9.64
CA HIS A 144 -2.18 -2.11 8.38
C HIS A 144 -2.26 -3.09 7.19
N PHE A 145 -1.86 -4.34 7.41
CA PHE A 145 -1.70 -5.31 6.33
C PHE A 145 -3.02 -5.97 5.93
N THR A 146 -3.86 -6.31 6.92
CA THR A 146 -5.10 -7.08 6.69
C THR A 146 -6.37 -6.23 6.74
N ALA A 147 -6.27 -4.93 7.04
CA ALA A 147 -7.42 -4.04 7.20
C ALA A 147 -8.40 -4.43 8.32
N GLN A 148 -7.99 -5.32 9.23
CA GLN A 148 -8.85 -5.89 10.26
C GLN A 148 -8.65 -5.21 11.61
N GLY A 149 -9.74 -4.94 12.33
CA GLY A 149 -9.71 -4.59 13.75
C GLY A 149 -9.24 -5.77 14.58
N ILE A 150 -8.11 -5.65 15.26
CA ILE A 150 -7.44 -6.78 15.95
C ILE A 150 -7.61 -6.77 17.46
N ILE A 151 -7.67 -5.58 18.09
CA ILE A 151 -7.82 -5.42 19.55
C ILE A 151 -8.63 -4.16 19.83
N GLY A 152 -9.75 -4.27 20.54
CA GLY A 152 -10.58 -3.15 20.96
C GLY A 152 -12.07 -3.36 20.67
N GLU A 153 -12.85 -2.27 20.67
CA GLU A 153 -14.32 -2.30 20.47
C GLU A 153 -14.69 -2.92 19.10
N LEU A 154 -13.92 -2.61 18.05
CA LEU A 154 -14.19 -3.04 16.69
C LEU A 154 -13.36 -4.27 16.27
N THR A 155 -12.97 -5.10 17.24
CA THR A 155 -12.27 -6.36 16.97
C THR A 155 -13.11 -7.27 16.07
N GLY A 156 -12.53 -7.74 14.97
CA GLY A 156 -13.20 -8.58 13.98
C GLY A 156 -13.84 -7.83 12.81
N GLU A 157 -14.00 -6.52 12.93
CA GLU A 157 -14.49 -5.69 11.82
C GLU A 157 -13.44 -5.61 10.71
N GLN A 158 -13.90 -5.45 9.46
CA GLN A 158 -13.05 -5.44 8.26
C GLN A 158 -13.30 -4.16 7.46
N LEU A 159 -12.24 -3.41 7.15
CA LEU A 159 -12.31 -2.29 6.21
C LEU A 159 -12.30 -2.78 4.77
N GLN A 160 -12.98 -2.05 3.90
CA GLN A 160 -12.90 -2.29 2.47
C GLN A 160 -11.57 -1.78 1.93
N THR A 161 -10.78 -2.68 1.32
CA THR A 161 -9.54 -2.32 0.63
C THR A 161 -9.84 -1.66 -0.70
N LEU A 162 -9.11 -0.60 -1.01
CA LEU A 162 -9.16 0.10 -2.30
C LEU A 162 -7.84 -0.17 -3.04
N PRO A 163 -7.88 -0.45 -4.36
CA PRO A 163 -6.66 -0.65 -5.13
C PRO A 163 -5.76 0.57 -5.13
N VAL A 164 -4.48 0.36 -4.89
CA VAL A 164 -3.40 1.34 -5.02
C VAL A 164 -2.24 0.73 -5.79
N ALA A 165 -1.42 1.58 -6.41
CA ALA A 165 -0.18 1.16 -7.04
C ALA A 165 0.95 2.12 -6.64
N THR A 166 2.16 1.59 -6.46
CA THR A 166 3.35 2.42 -6.28
C THR A 166 4.03 2.59 -7.64
N VAL A 167 4.01 3.81 -8.16
CA VAL A 167 4.51 4.13 -9.50
C VAL A 167 5.43 5.35 -9.48
N PRO A 168 6.30 5.53 -10.50
CA PRO A 168 7.15 6.71 -10.55
C PRO A 168 6.31 7.96 -10.84
N TRP A 169 6.67 9.05 -10.20
CA TRP A 169 6.01 10.35 -10.36
C TRP A 169 5.81 10.76 -11.82
N GLY A 170 6.83 10.60 -12.67
CA GLY A 170 6.74 10.98 -14.07
C GLY A 170 5.61 10.28 -14.80
N VAL A 171 5.47 8.96 -14.61
CA VAL A 171 4.41 8.16 -15.23
C VAL A 171 3.03 8.57 -14.73
N TRP A 172 2.89 8.73 -13.40
CA TRP A 172 1.60 9.15 -12.84
C TRP A 172 1.18 10.53 -13.33
N ARG A 173 2.11 11.50 -13.33
CA ARG A 173 1.88 12.87 -13.78
C ARG A 173 1.39 12.92 -15.24
N ASP A 174 2.04 12.14 -16.11
CA ASP A 174 1.74 12.18 -17.56
C ASP A 174 0.39 11.50 -17.86
N ALA A 175 0.00 10.50 -17.06
CA ALA A 175 -1.31 9.85 -17.16
C ALA A 175 -2.44 10.69 -16.53
N ASN A 176 -2.14 11.51 -15.51
CA ASN A 176 -3.14 12.24 -14.72
C ASN A 176 -2.86 13.77 -14.70
N PRO A 177 -2.90 14.47 -15.83
CA PRO A 177 -2.57 15.90 -15.88
C PRO A 177 -3.52 16.78 -15.06
N ASP A 178 -4.75 16.32 -14.83
CA ASP A 178 -5.80 17.01 -14.03
C ASP A 178 -5.93 16.42 -12.62
N GLY A 179 -5.10 15.47 -12.24
CA GLY A 179 -5.11 14.85 -10.92
C GLY A 179 -4.60 15.77 -9.81
N LEU A 180 -4.55 15.26 -8.60
CA LEU A 180 -4.08 15.98 -7.41
C LEU A 180 -2.94 15.26 -6.72
N VAL A 181 -1.93 16.02 -6.25
CA VAL A 181 -0.72 15.51 -5.60
C VAL A 181 -0.63 16.06 -4.19
N LEU A 182 -0.44 15.18 -3.20
CA LEU A 182 -0.24 15.59 -1.81
C LEU A 182 0.95 16.56 -1.70
N SER A 183 0.69 17.71 -1.09
CA SER A 183 1.68 18.77 -0.89
C SER A 183 2.60 18.47 0.31
N ARG A 184 3.82 19.05 0.27
CA ARG A 184 4.68 19.12 1.45
C ARG A 184 4.15 20.07 2.55
N ASP A 185 3.11 20.86 2.27
CA ASP A 185 2.43 21.71 3.25
C ASP A 185 1.47 20.85 4.10
N THR A 186 2.04 20.09 5.01
CA THR A 186 1.34 19.13 5.88
C THR A 186 1.04 19.69 7.27
N GLY A 187 1.45 20.93 7.55
CA GLY A 187 1.43 21.50 8.90
C GLY A 187 2.59 21.06 9.81
N PHE A 188 3.48 20.21 9.31
CA PHE A 188 4.64 19.69 10.07
C PHE A 188 5.96 20.02 9.36
N GLU A 189 6.99 20.31 10.11
CA GLU A 189 8.34 20.44 9.58
C GLU A 189 9.04 19.08 9.59
N ARG A 190 9.33 18.55 8.38
CA ARG A 190 10.05 17.29 8.15
C ARG A 190 11.04 17.46 7.01
N ASP A 191 12.07 16.64 7.00
CA ASP A 191 13.09 16.64 5.95
C ASP A 191 12.65 15.79 4.75
N TYR A 192 11.54 16.23 4.11
CA TYR A 192 10.95 15.50 2.98
C TYR A 192 11.95 15.35 1.83
N GLY A 193 12.05 14.16 1.28
CA GLY A 193 13.03 13.75 0.28
C GLY A 193 14.17 12.92 0.88
N ARG A 194 14.48 13.12 2.17
CA ARG A 194 15.42 12.23 2.88
C ARG A 194 14.75 10.96 3.34
N ASN A 195 15.50 9.87 3.21
CA ASN A 195 15.09 8.55 3.68
C ASN A 195 15.55 8.32 5.14
N PRO A 196 14.63 8.26 6.13
CA PRO A 196 14.99 7.94 7.51
C PRO A 196 15.31 6.44 7.73
N TYR A 197 15.10 5.59 6.71
CA TYR A 197 15.28 4.14 6.74
C TYR A 197 16.43 3.68 5.83
N LEU A 198 17.50 4.47 5.74
CA LEU A 198 18.62 4.25 4.83
C LEU A 198 19.13 2.81 4.82
N GLY A 199 19.09 2.16 3.63
CA GLY A 199 19.58 0.79 3.43
C GLY A 199 18.70 -0.28 4.05
N TYR A 200 17.46 0.04 4.42
CA TYR A 200 16.56 -0.93 5.07
C TYR A 200 16.12 -2.05 4.13
N ASP A 201 16.13 -1.83 2.82
CA ASP A 201 15.74 -2.82 1.81
C ASP A 201 16.90 -3.70 1.31
N ASP A 202 18.03 -3.73 2.03
CA ASP A 202 19.11 -4.68 1.74
C ASP A 202 18.57 -6.12 1.78
N ILE A 203 18.75 -6.87 0.69
CA ILE A 203 18.26 -8.25 0.53
C ILE A 203 18.77 -9.20 1.62
N ASP A 204 19.96 -8.93 2.17
CA ASP A 204 20.58 -9.66 3.27
C ASP A 204 20.23 -9.08 4.65
N GLY A 205 19.38 -8.04 4.67
CA GLY A 205 18.94 -7.34 5.87
C GLY A 205 18.04 -8.19 6.77
N THR A 206 17.82 -7.69 7.98
CA THR A 206 16.93 -8.33 8.97
C THR A 206 15.77 -7.39 9.27
N PRO A 207 14.51 -7.88 9.24
CA PRO A 207 13.35 -7.06 9.55
C PRO A 207 13.41 -6.48 10.97
N PHE A 208 13.06 -5.22 11.11
CA PHE A 208 13.07 -4.51 12.39
C PHE A 208 11.99 -5.05 13.34
N LEU A 209 12.35 -5.47 14.55
CA LEU A 209 11.43 -5.99 15.57
C LEU A 209 10.53 -7.16 15.10
N PHE A 210 10.97 -7.90 14.10
CA PHE A 210 10.30 -9.14 13.71
C PHE A 210 10.82 -10.30 14.56
N GLU A 211 9.92 -10.98 15.27
CA GLU A 211 10.25 -12.11 16.15
C GLU A 211 9.66 -13.43 15.66
N GLY A 212 8.91 -13.39 14.53
CA GLY A 212 8.35 -14.60 13.92
C GLY A 212 9.39 -15.46 13.21
N ASP A 213 8.98 -16.66 12.84
CA ASP A 213 9.76 -17.50 11.94
C ASP A 213 9.67 -16.98 10.52
N ILE A 214 10.82 -16.76 9.87
CA ILE A 214 10.85 -16.36 8.47
C ILE A 214 10.57 -17.60 7.62
N ASP A 215 9.56 -17.51 6.77
CA ASP A 215 9.28 -18.56 5.80
C ASP A 215 10.47 -18.72 4.83
N GLY A 216 11.07 -19.91 4.87
CA GLY A 216 12.32 -20.21 4.17
C GLY A 216 12.22 -20.36 2.66
N ARG A 217 11.03 -20.10 2.04
CA ARG A 217 10.88 -20.10 0.57
C ARG A 217 11.70 -18.97 -0.08
N TYR A 218 11.84 -17.81 0.61
CA TYR A 218 12.68 -16.68 0.19
C TYR A 218 13.43 -16.05 1.37
N THR A 219 14.39 -15.16 1.09
CA THR A 219 14.99 -14.31 2.13
C THR A 219 13.98 -13.30 2.63
N ALA A 220 14.11 -12.86 3.88
CA ALA A 220 13.15 -11.96 4.52
C ALA A 220 12.82 -10.71 3.71
N MET A 221 13.85 -10.08 3.13
CA MET A 221 13.73 -8.81 2.43
C MET A 221 13.50 -8.96 0.91
N THR A 222 13.20 -10.18 0.43
CA THR A 222 12.79 -10.38 -0.97
C THR A 222 11.51 -9.58 -1.25
N ARG A 223 11.54 -8.74 -2.28
CA ARG A 223 10.36 -7.99 -2.73
C ARG A 223 9.44 -8.88 -3.54
N ILE A 224 8.15 -8.81 -3.24
CA ILE A 224 7.08 -9.53 -3.93
C ILE A 224 5.89 -8.61 -4.20
N VAL A 225 5.06 -9.02 -5.15
CA VAL A 225 3.69 -8.53 -5.32
C VAL A 225 2.76 -9.60 -4.75
N GLY A 226 2.02 -9.25 -3.70
CA GLY A 226 1.04 -10.13 -3.08
C GLY A 226 -0.38 -9.76 -3.52
N VAL A 227 -1.16 -10.77 -3.90
CA VAL A 227 -2.57 -10.62 -4.28
C VAL A 227 -3.39 -11.62 -3.50
N GLU A 228 -4.49 -11.16 -2.88
CA GLU A 228 -5.45 -12.00 -2.19
C GLU A 228 -6.86 -11.70 -2.69
N ILE A 229 -7.60 -12.74 -3.09
CA ILE A 229 -9.00 -12.63 -3.54
C ILE A 229 -9.77 -13.81 -2.93
N ASP A 230 -10.85 -13.52 -2.21
CA ASP A 230 -11.75 -14.51 -1.61
C ASP A 230 -11.05 -15.57 -0.74
N GLY A 231 -9.93 -15.21 -0.13
CA GLY A 231 -9.14 -16.08 0.76
C GLY A 231 -8.09 -16.94 0.05
N ASP A 232 -8.03 -16.92 -1.28
CA ASP A 232 -6.91 -17.48 -2.05
C ASP A 232 -5.85 -16.39 -2.26
N ALA A 233 -4.57 -16.75 -2.17
CA ALA A 233 -3.49 -15.78 -2.25
C ALA A 233 -2.30 -16.27 -3.06
N VAL A 234 -1.71 -15.35 -3.82
CA VAL A 234 -0.48 -15.57 -4.58
C VAL A 234 0.57 -14.53 -4.23
N ALA A 235 1.83 -14.92 -4.33
CA ALA A 235 2.99 -14.04 -4.27
C ALA A 235 3.80 -14.17 -5.55
N VAL A 236 4.01 -13.05 -6.25
CA VAL A 236 4.85 -12.99 -7.45
C VAL A 236 6.16 -12.31 -7.10
N PRO A 237 7.31 -13.00 -7.14
CA PRO A 237 8.60 -12.37 -6.83
C PRO A 237 8.94 -11.28 -7.83
N LEU A 238 9.43 -10.13 -7.33
CA LEU A 238 9.82 -9.02 -8.20
C LEU A 238 10.94 -9.41 -9.18
N ALA A 239 11.82 -10.35 -8.79
CA ALA A 239 12.84 -10.89 -9.68
C ALA A 239 12.23 -11.57 -10.91
N ARG A 240 11.15 -12.33 -10.75
CA ARG A 240 10.40 -12.94 -11.84
C ARG A 240 9.79 -11.90 -12.76
N LEU A 241 9.12 -10.89 -12.18
CA LEU A 241 8.53 -9.79 -12.93
C LEU A 241 9.55 -8.99 -13.74
N ARG A 242 10.74 -8.75 -13.19
CA ARG A 242 11.84 -8.10 -13.90
C ARG A 242 12.31 -8.86 -15.14
N GLU A 243 12.23 -10.19 -15.12
CA GLU A 243 12.64 -11.02 -16.25
C GLU A 243 11.58 -11.08 -17.34
N THR A 244 10.30 -11.07 -16.96
CA THR A 244 9.19 -11.30 -17.91
C THR A 244 8.42 -10.05 -18.28
N GLY A 245 8.38 -9.05 -17.40
CA GLY A 245 7.56 -7.83 -17.51
C GLY A 245 6.05 -8.07 -17.30
N VAL A 246 5.58 -9.28 -17.54
CA VAL A 246 4.16 -9.68 -17.43
C VAL A 246 4.08 -11.08 -16.83
N VAL A 247 3.17 -11.28 -15.91
CA VAL A 247 2.82 -12.57 -15.32
C VAL A 247 1.30 -12.70 -15.28
N ASP A 248 0.74 -13.71 -15.96
CA ASP A 248 -0.65 -14.11 -15.84
C ASP A 248 -0.81 -15.17 -14.76
N THR A 249 -1.84 -15.04 -13.94
CA THR A 249 -2.19 -16.00 -12.90
C THR A 249 -3.70 -16.00 -12.63
N GLU A 250 -4.16 -16.93 -11.80
CA GLU A 250 -5.54 -16.98 -11.31
C GLU A 250 -5.50 -16.92 -9.78
N VAL A 251 -6.37 -16.09 -9.17
CA VAL A 251 -6.50 -15.96 -7.72
C VAL A 251 -7.98 -15.95 -7.38
N GLY A 252 -8.42 -16.84 -6.50
CA GLY A 252 -9.84 -16.92 -6.10
C GLY A 252 -10.80 -17.13 -7.29
N GLY A 253 -10.36 -17.85 -8.35
CA GLY A 253 -11.14 -18.04 -9.57
C GLY A 253 -11.21 -16.82 -10.49
N THR A 254 -10.43 -15.77 -10.21
CA THR A 254 -10.31 -14.56 -11.03
C THR A 254 -9.00 -14.57 -11.81
N ASP A 255 -9.08 -14.43 -13.14
CA ASP A 255 -7.89 -14.19 -13.97
C ASP A 255 -7.28 -12.83 -13.62
N VAL A 256 -5.98 -12.81 -13.38
CA VAL A 256 -5.23 -11.61 -13.00
C VAL A 256 -3.97 -11.51 -13.86
N VAL A 257 -3.64 -10.31 -14.32
CA VAL A 257 -2.35 -9.98 -14.91
C VAL A 257 -1.56 -9.07 -13.97
N VAL A 258 -0.31 -9.43 -13.72
CA VAL A 258 0.66 -8.62 -12.97
C VAL A 258 1.65 -8.04 -13.96
N LEU A 259 1.68 -6.72 -14.05
CA LEU A 259 2.55 -5.95 -14.93
C LEU A 259 3.73 -5.38 -14.13
N TRP A 260 4.90 -5.29 -14.75
CA TRP A 260 6.08 -4.64 -14.18
C TRP A 260 6.79 -3.77 -15.20
N GLN A 261 7.16 -2.54 -14.81
CA GLN A 261 7.92 -1.61 -15.64
C GLN A 261 9.04 -0.97 -14.82
N ALA A 262 10.25 -0.90 -15.39
CA ALA A 262 11.38 -0.21 -14.79
C ALA A 262 11.16 1.31 -14.66
N GLY A 263 11.92 1.96 -13.77
CA GLY A 263 11.97 3.42 -13.65
C GLY A 263 11.47 4.00 -12.34
N THR A 264 11.24 3.16 -11.32
CA THR A 264 10.84 3.62 -9.97
C THR A 264 11.99 3.46 -8.99
N ALA A 265 12.40 4.55 -8.35
CA ALA A 265 13.43 4.51 -7.31
C ALA A 265 12.94 3.78 -6.05
N SER A 266 13.81 2.98 -5.42
CA SER A 266 13.55 2.48 -4.06
C SER A 266 13.53 3.64 -3.07
N ALA A 267 12.50 3.69 -2.24
CA ALA A 267 12.41 4.70 -1.18
C ALA A 267 13.32 4.39 0.02
N LEU A 268 13.92 3.18 0.11
CA LEU A 268 14.51 2.66 1.34
C LEU A 268 16.03 2.40 1.26
N ASP A 269 16.67 2.50 0.08
CA ASP A 269 18.08 2.17 -0.08
C ASP A 269 19.03 3.38 0.05
N ALA A 270 18.77 4.48 -0.65
CA ALA A 270 19.62 5.66 -0.65
C ALA A 270 19.22 6.70 0.41
N ASP A 271 20.11 7.63 0.73
CA ASP A 271 19.86 8.73 1.67
C ASP A 271 18.81 9.73 1.16
N ASP A 272 18.77 9.94 -0.16
CA ASP A 272 17.76 10.72 -0.87
C ASP A 272 16.87 9.77 -1.67
N VAL A 273 15.55 9.88 -1.52
CA VAL A 273 14.59 8.99 -2.18
C VAL A 273 14.75 8.98 -3.70
N ALA A 274 15.03 10.13 -4.29
CA ALA A 274 15.25 10.24 -5.73
C ALA A 274 16.52 9.51 -6.23
N GLY A 275 17.48 9.27 -5.33
CA GLY A 275 18.73 8.56 -5.60
C GLY A 275 18.65 7.04 -5.44
N GLY A 276 17.49 6.51 -5.12
CA GLY A 276 17.28 5.08 -4.92
C GLY A 276 17.50 4.24 -6.17
N SER A 277 17.90 2.99 -5.98
CA SER A 277 18.05 2.02 -7.08
C SER A 277 16.70 1.74 -7.71
N ASP A 278 16.70 1.46 -9.02
CA ASP A 278 15.48 1.12 -9.76
C ASP A 278 14.91 -0.23 -9.29
N VAL A 279 13.72 -0.19 -8.70
CA VAL A 279 12.94 -1.37 -8.30
C VAL A 279 11.77 -1.63 -9.23
N GLY A 280 11.44 -0.67 -10.09
CA GLY A 280 10.29 -0.70 -10.98
C GLY A 280 8.97 -0.39 -10.29
N ALA A 281 7.94 -0.32 -11.11
CA ALA A 281 6.53 -0.19 -10.69
C ALA A 281 5.79 -1.47 -11.03
N THR A 282 4.73 -1.75 -10.29
CA THR A 282 3.83 -2.87 -10.52
C THR A 282 2.39 -2.38 -10.69
N GLY A 283 1.62 -3.12 -11.47
CA GLY A 283 0.18 -2.94 -11.60
C GLY A 283 -0.50 -4.30 -11.71
N VAL A 284 -1.62 -4.46 -11.03
CA VAL A 284 -2.37 -5.73 -11.01
C VAL A 284 -3.80 -5.48 -11.47
N PHE A 285 -4.24 -6.24 -12.48
CA PHE A 285 -5.51 -5.98 -13.15
C PHE A 285 -6.25 -7.27 -13.52
N VAL A 286 -7.56 -7.16 -13.64
CA VAL A 286 -8.36 -8.13 -14.38
C VAL A 286 -8.16 -7.85 -15.87
N PRO A 287 -7.59 -8.80 -16.66
CA PRO A 287 -7.21 -8.54 -18.05
C PRO A 287 -8.40 -8.65 -19.02
N VAL A 288 -9.50 -7.92 -18.75
CA VAL A 288 -10.74 -7.98 -19.54
C VAL A 288 -11.24 -6.57 -19.85
N VAL A 289 -11.54 -6.30 -21.13
CA VAL A 289 -12.21 -5.07 -21.59
C VAL A 289 -13.39 -5.46 -22.46
N ASP A 290 -14.57 -4.92 -22.18
CA ASP A 290 -15.82 -5.20 -22.92
C ASP A 290 -16.12 -6.69 -23.07
N GLY A 291 -15.77 -7.50 -22.06
CA GLY A 291 -15.95 -8.96 -22.04
C GLY A 291 -14.92 -9.74 -22.88
N GLN A 292 -13.91 -9.08 -23.44
CA GLN A 292 -12.78 -9.70 -24.13
C GLN A 292 -11.57 -9.78 -23.19
N ARG A 293 -11.03 -11.00 -22.97
CA ARG A 293 -9.74 -11.18 -22.32
C ARG A 293 -8.63 -10.69 -23.24
N LEU A 294 -7.67 -9.97 -22.64
CA LEU A 294 -6.47 -9.46 -23.28
C LEU A 294 -5.25 -10.21 -22.74
N ASP A 295 -4.31 -10.54 -23.64
CA ASP A 295 -3.00 -11.10 -23.31
C ASP A 295 -1.95 -10.03 -23.57
N PHE A 296 -1.10 -9.77 -22.57
CA PHE A 296 -0.16 -8.66 -22.60
C PHE A 296 1.28 -9.11 -22.82
N GLU A 297 2.04 -8.29 -23.56
CA GLU A 297 3.48 -8.41 -23.72
C GLU A 297 4.16 -7.08 -23.38
N PRO A 298 5.37 -7.09 -22.79
CA PRO A 298 6.15 -5.86 -22.58
C PRO A 298 6.49 -5.18 -23.91
N ALA A 299 6.49 -3.85 -23.90
CA ALA A 299 6.89 -3.00 -25.03
C ALA A 299 7.79 -1.86 -24.54
N ASP A 300 8.42 -1.11 -25.47
CA ASP A 300 9.34 -0.02 -25.13
C ASP A 300 8.68 1.08 -24.27
N ASP A 301 7.40 1.37 -24.55
CA ASP A 301 6.64 2.42 -23.87
C ASP A 301 5.50 1.85 -22.98
N GLY A 302 5.65 0.66 -22.41
CA GLY A 302 4.65 0.03 -21.56
C GLY A 302 4.31 -1.40 -21.99
N PHE A 303 3.05 -1.68 -22.31
CA PHE A 303 2.58 -3.03 -22.65
C PHE A 303 1.70 -2.99 -23.91
N VAL A 304 1.68 -4.08 -24.66
CA VAL A 304 0.84 -4.24 -25.84
C VAL A 304 -0.07 -5.44 -25.66
N ASP A 305 -1.37 -5.29 -25.90
CA ASP A 305 -2.28 -6.43 -25.95
C ASP A 305 -2.24 -7.14 -27.31
N ALA A 306 -2.22 -8.45 -27.30
CA ALA A 306 -2.14 -9.27 -28.51
C ALA A 306 -3.43 -9.22 -29.37
N GLN A 307 -4.58 -8.92 -28.78
CA GLN A 307 -5.87 -8.97 -29.43
C GLN A 307 -6.13 -7.75 -30.32
N THR A 308 -5.69 -6.56 -29.87
CA THR A 308 -5.99 -5.31 -30.57
C THR A 308 -4.73 -4.54 -30.99
N GLY A 309 -3.57 -4.87 -30.41
CA GLY A 309 -2.33 -4.13 -30.58
C GLY A 309 -2.36 -2.74 -29.94
N SER A 310 -3.24 -2.52 -28.98
CA SER A 310 -3.28 -1.27 -28.22
C SER A 310 -2.15 -1.24 -27.20
N THR A 311 -1.64 -0.03 -26.90
CA THR A 311 -0.56 0.19 -25.95
C THR A 311 -1.11 0.70 -24.62
N TRP A 312 -0.60 0.11 -23.53
CA TRP A 312 -1.07 0.31 -22.17
C TRP A 312 0.04 0.78 -21.25
N ASN A 313 -0.27 1.66 -20.32
CA ASN A 313 0.67 2.07 -19.27
C ASN A 313 0.57 1.15 -18.05
N ILE A 314 1.48 1.34 -17.09
CA ILE A 314 1.53 0.56 -15.84
C ILE A 314 0.31 0.79 -14.92
N LEU A 315 -0.48 1.84 -15.16
CA LEU A 315 -1.73 2.13 -14.44
C LEU A 315 -2.95 1.42 -15.07
N GLY A 316 -2.74 0.56 -16.09
CA GLY A 316 -3.82 -0.19 -16.74
C GLY A 316 -4.66 0.65 -17.70
N GLU A 317 -4.12 1.76 -18.23
CA GLU A 317 -4.82 2.63 -19.17
C GLU A 317 -4.25 2.47 -20.58
N ALA A 318 -5.13 2.26 -21.56
CA ALA A 318 -4.77 2.24 -22.98
C ALA A 318 -4.57 3.65 -23.50
N PHE A 319 -3.36 4.02 -23.85
CA PHE A 319 -3.04 5.37 -24.34
C PHE A 319 -2.84 5.44 -25.86
N ALA A 320 -2.76 4.29 -26.55
CA ALA A 320 -2.69 4.23 -28.01
C ALA A 320 -3.38 2.97 -28.57
N GLY A 321 -3.80 3.01 -29.83
CA GLY A 321 -4.42 1.88 -30.53
C GLY A 321 -5.94 1.92 -30.51
N ALA A 322 -6.56 0.76 -30.78
CA ALA A 322 -8.02 0.65 -30.93
C ALA A 322 -8.78 0.85 -29.61
N LEU A 323 -8.13 0.53 -28.48
CA LEU A 323 -8.70 0.66 -27.14
C LEU A 323 -8.30 1.96 -26.42
N THR A 324 -7.76 2.95 -27.12
CA THR A 324 -7.35 4.23 -26.49
C THR A 324 -8.46 4.80 -25.58
N GLY A 325 -8.11 5.04 -24.31
CA GLY A 325 -9.02 5.54 -23.26
C GLY A 325 -9.74 4.44 -22.49
N ALA A 326 -9.58 3.15 -22.88
CA ALA A 326 -10.05 2.04 -22.06
C ALA A 326 -9.15 1.87 -20.81
N ARG A 327 -9.72 1.32 -19.75
CA ARG A 327 -9.04 1.02 -18.48
C ARG A 327 -9.34 -0.41 -18.07
N LEU A 328 -8.34 -1.06 -17.52
CA LEU A 328 -8.48 -2.36 -16.86
C LEU A 328 -9.01 -2.15 -15.43
N ASP A 329 -9.78 -3.09 -14.94
CA ASP A 329 -10.22 -3.12 -13.55
C ASP A 329 -9.02 -3.45 -12.65
N ALA A 330 -8.64 -2.51 -11.78
CA ALA A 330 -7.52 -2.69 -10.86
C ALA A 330 -7.88 -3.68 -9.75
N VAL A 331 -6.93 -4.57 -9.44
CA VAL A 331 -7.01 -5.52 -8.34
C VAL A 331 -6.19 -5.01 -7.15
N ALA A 332 -6.78 -5.04 -5.96
CA ALA A 332 -6.05 -4.72 -4.74
C ALA A 332 -4.87 -5.69 -4.57
N HIS A 333 -3.68 -5.13 -4.40
CA HIS A 333 -2.44 -5.88 -4.23
C HIS A 333 -1.50 -5.12 -3.30
N VAL A 334 -0.44 -5.77 -2.86
CA VAL A 334 0.55 -5.16 -1.99
C VAL A 334 1.96 -5.46 -2.52
N ASP A 335 2.71 -4.40 -2.84
CA ASP A 335 4.16 -4.50 -3.00
C ASP A 335 4.79 -4.53 -1.62
N THR A 336 5.49 -5.61 -1.27
CA THR A 336 5.97 -5.76 0.09
C THR A 336 7.21 -6.66 0.16
N PHE A 337 7.79 -6.77 1.36
CA PHE A 337 8.82 -7.77 1.65
C PHE A 337 8.21 -9.12 2.01
N TRP A 338 8.91 -10.20 1.63
CA TRP A 338 8.49 -11.57 1.85
C TRP A 338 8.17 -11.89 3.31
N PHE A 339 8.99 -11.41 4.26
CA PHE A 339 8.75 -11.66 5.67
C PHE A 339 7.39 -11.15 6.14
N ALA A 340 6.99 -9.97 5.65
CA ALA A 340 5.71 -9.38 6.02
C ALA A 340 4.56 -10.16 5.36
N TRP A 341 4.61 -10.38 4.05
CA TRP A 341 3.58 -11.15 3.36
C TRP A 341 3.37 -12.53 3.97
N SER A 342 4.44 -13.32 4.12
CA SER A 342 4.35 -14.69 4.63
C SER A 342 3.91 -14.78 6.10
N ALA A 343 4.13 -13.73 6.90
CA ALA A 343 3.66 -13.68 8.28
C ALA A 343 2.15 -13.44 8.40
N PHE A 344 1.56 -12.69 7.46
CA PHE A 344 0.12 -12.41 7.43
C PHE A 344 -0.66 -13.38 6.56
N ILE A 345 -0.06 -13.88 5.49
CA ILE A 345 -0.67 -14.76 4.48
C ILE A 345 0.21 -16.01 4.28
N PRO A 346 0.30 -16.90 5.27
CA PRO A 346 1.26 -18.02 5.25
C PRO A 346 0.95 -19.07 4.17
N ASP A 347 -0.32 -19.25 3.81
CA ASP A 347 -0.77 -20.27 2.86
C ASP A 347 -0.72 -19.79 1.39
N THR A 348 -0.01 -18.67 1.13
CA THR A 348 0.13 -18.10 -0.22
C THR A 348 0.84 -19.06 -1.17
N GLU A 349 0.35 -19.15 -2.41
CA GLU A 349 1.03 -19.80 -3.53
C GLU A 349 2.09 -18.85 -4.11
N ILE A 350 3.21 -19.41 -4.58
CA ILE A 350 4.26 -18.65 -5.26
C ILE A 350 4.14 -18.88 -6.76
N VAL A 351 4.10 -17.78 -7.51
CA VAL A 351 4.09 -17.81 -8.98
C VAL A 351 5.50 -17.52 -9.48
N ASP A 352 6.24 -18.60 -9.79
CA ASP A 352 7.63 -18.57 -10.26
C ASP A 352 7.74 -18.47 -11.80
#